data_b831e0f00f03e176461190d0c86d3580
#
_entry.id   b831e0f00f03e176461190d0c86d3580
#
_cell.length_a   1.000
_cell.length_b   1.000
_cell.length_c   1.000
_cell.angle_alpha   90.00
_cell.angle_beta   90.00
_cell.angle_gamma   90.00
#
_symmetry.space_group_name_H-M   'P 1'
#
loop_
_entity.id
_entity.type
_entity.pdbx_description
1 polymer ?
#
loop_
_entity_poly.entity_id
_entity_poly.type
_entity_poly.pdbx_seq_one_letter_code
_entity_poly.pdbx_strand_id
1 'polypeptide(L)'
;MLFKATTQKNMIFPLLLLKVLLFVQVFQHNKVVAFLLLFATLCSLLSLFIRYEFKIDKNTLTYKTYILRFKVYEKAVKPMDIQRIVFKRVSWKTELAIVRVENGWNMRISLFNPPNVFKELETFAGEFNIRVQKTSDYKLLEKTS
;
A
#
# COMPACT_ATOMS: atom_id res chain seq x y z
N MET A 1 -1.84 4.31 17.48
CA MET A 1 -0.57 4.63 16.80
C MET A 1 -0.81 5.01 15.35
N LEU A 2 0.05 5.88 14.76
CA LEU A 2 -0.09 6.34 13.37
C LEU A 2 1.11 5.88 12.55
N PHE A 3 0.85 5.20 11.44
CA PHE A 3 1.84 4.70 10.49
C PHE A 3 1.64 5.38 9.15
N LYS A 4 2.74 5.70 8.46
CA LYS A 4 2.70 6.38 7.17
C LYS A 4 3.46 5.57 6.12
N ALA A 5 2.90 5.48 4.93
CA ALA A 5 3.58 4.93 3.77
C ALA A 5 3.54 5.93 2.62
N THR A 6 4.62 5.98 1.88
CA THR A 6 4.74 6.78 0.66
C THR A 6 5.09 5.87 -0.51
N THR A 7 4.71 6.29 -1.70
CA THR A 7 5.05 5.55 -2.91
C THR A 7 6.58 5.44 -3.07
N GLN A 8 7.06 4.29 -3.50
CA GLN A 8 8.49 4.04 -3.73
C GLN A 8 9.02 4.85 -4.91
N LYS A 9 9.59 6.01 -4.62
CA LYS A 9 10.12 6.95 -5.64
C LYS A 9 11.20 6.32 -6.50
N ASN A 10 12.02 5.44 -5.92
CA ASN A 10 13.15 4.81 -6.61
C ASN A 10 12.74 3.92 -7.79
N MET A 11 11.52 3.35 -7.79
CA MET A 11 11.02 2.56 -8.90
C MET A 11 10.30 3.41 -9.96
N ILE A 12 9.67 4.50 -9.55
CA ILE A 12 8.89 5.35 -10.45
C ILE A 12 9.79 6.25 -11.28
N PHE A 13 10.91 6.73 -10.72
CA PHE A 13 11.81 7.66 -11.40
C PHE A 13 12.41 7.10 -12.70
N PRO A 14 13.01 5.90 -12.74
CA PRO A 14 13.53 5.33 -13.99
C PRO A 14 12.41 5.05 -15.02
N LEU A 15 11.23 4.65 -14.54
CA LEU A 15 10.08 4.42 -15.41
C LEU A 15 9.57 5.73 -16.07
N LEU A 16 9.60 6.84 -15.33
CA LEU A 16 9.28 8.17 -15.87
C LEU A 16 10.28 8.60 -16.94
N LEU A 17 11.57 8.43 -16.66
CA LEU A 17 12.63 8.76 -17.61
C LEU A 17 12.44 7.99 -18.93
N LEU A 18 12.20 6.68 -18.84
CA LEU A 18 11.94 5.84 -20.01
C LEU A 18 10.72 6.32 -20.81
N LYS A 19 9.62 6.69 -20.15
CA LYS A 19 8.42 7.22 -20.82
C LYS A 19 8.67 8.53 -21.52
N VAL A 20 9.47 9.42 -20.95
CA VAL A 20 9.84 10.70 -21.59
C VAL A 20 10.68 10.45 -22.83
N LEU A 21 11.65 9.53 -22.79
CA LEU A 21 12.46 9.18 -23.97
C LEU A 21 11.59 8.59 -25.09
N LEU A 22 10.69 7.67 -24.75
CA LEU A 22 9.76 7.09 -25.72
C LEU A 22 8.81 8.14 -26.31
N PHE A 23 8.36 9.10 -25.51
CA PHE A 23 7.51 10.19 -25.98
C PHE A 23 8.19 11.02 -27.07
N VAL A 24 9.46 11.39 -26.89
CA VAL A 24 10.22 12.17 -27.87
C VAL A 24 10.33 11.40 -29.19
N GLN A 25 10.60 10.09 -29.16
CA GLN A 25 10.72 9.27 -30.38
C GLN A 25 9.38 9.10 -31.10
N VAL A 26 8.30 8.86 -30.37
CA VAL A 26 6.98 8.56 -30.95
C VAL A 26 6.28 9.84 -31.45
N PHE A 27 6.59 11.00 -30.85
CA PHE A 27 5.93 12.26 -31.16
C PHE A 27 6.03 12.62 -32.67
N GLN A 28 7.14 12.28 -33.33
CA GLN A 28 7.36 12.55 -34.75
C GLN A 28 6.60 11.55 -35.66
N HIS A 29 6.28 10.35 -35.18
CA HIS A 29 5.73 9.29 -36.01
C HIS A 29 4.22 9.11 -35.83
N ASN A 30 3.71 9.25 -34.60
CA ASN A 30 2.30 9.01 -34.30
C ASN A 30 1.80 9.86 -33.14
N LYS A 31 1.05 10.91 -33.47
CA LYS A 31 0.51 11.88 -32.52
C LYS A 31 -0.46 11.26 -31.50
N VAL A 32 -1.24 10.24 -31.90
CA VAL A 32 -2.21 9.56 -31.00
C VAL A 32 -1.47 8.78 -29.92
N VAL A 33 -0.45 8.01 -30.30
CA VAL A 33 0.35 7.26 -29.36
C VAL A 33 1.15 8.20 -28.44
N ALA A 34 1.65 9.30 -28.97
CA ALA A 34 2.33 10.32 -28.17
C ALA A 34 1.40 10.91 -27.10
N PHE A 35 0.15 11.23 -27.45
CA PHE A 35 -0.84 11.73 -26.51
C PHE A 35 -1.16 10.70 -25.38
N LEU A 36 -1.30 9.42 -25.71
CA LEU A 36 -1.49 8.35 -24.72
C LEU A 36 -0.29 8.21 -23.78
N LEU A 37 0.94 8.32 -24.31
CA LEU A 37 2.16 8.30 -23.51
C LEU A 37 2.25 9.52 -22.58
N LEU A 38 1.86 10.69 -23.03
CA LEU A 38 1.81 11.90 -22.22
C LEU A 38 0.82 11.73 -21.07
N PHE A 39 -0.37 11.22 -21.34
CA PHE A 39 -1.37 10.94 -20.32
C PHE A 39 -0.87 9.90 -19.29
N ALA A 40 -0.26 8.80 -19.75
CA ALA A 40 0.32 7.79 -18.88
C ALA A 40 1.47 8.33 -18.02
N THR A 41 2.24 9.27 -18.54
CA THR A 41 3.32 9.96 -17.81
C THR A 41 2.75 10.86 -16.73
N LEU A 42 1.71 11.61 -17.03
CA LEU A 42 1.00 12.47 -16.07
C LEU A 42 0.40 11.65 -14.92
N CYS A 43 -0.26 10.52 -15.21
CA CYS A 43 -0.77 9.60 -14.19
C CYS A 43 0.36 9.05 -13.29
N SER A 44 1.51 8.74 -13.88
CA SER A 44 2.68 8.27 -13.12
C SER A 44 3.26 9.36 -12.22
N LEU A 45 3.28 10.62 -12.66
CA LEU A 45 3.66 11.76 -11.83
C LEU A 45 2.71 11.95 -10.65
N LEU A 46 1.41 11.87 -10.88
CA LEU A 46 0.42 11.96 -9.80
C LEU A 46 0.60 10.87 -8.75
N SER A 47 1.01 9.67 -9.16
CA SER A 47 1.26 8.56 -8.22
C SER A 47 2.38 8.83 -7.21
N LEU A 48 3.33 9.72 -7.51
CA LEU A 48 4.40 10.14 -6.58
C LEU A 48 3.87 10.93 -5.38
N PHE A 49 2.71 11.55 -5.53
CA PHE A 49 2.09 12.38 -4.50
C PHE A 49 1.08 11.61 -3.64
N ILE A 50 0.92 10.30 -3.89
CA ILE A 50 0.05 9.46 -3.08
C ILE A 50 0.74 9.17 -1.73
N ARG A 51 0.00 9.39 -0.65
CA ARG A 51 0.40 9.06 0.72
C ARG A 51 -0.66 8.21 1.37
N TYR A 52 -0.22 7.22 2.11
CA TYR A 52 -1.09 6.34 2.85
C TYR A 52 -0.84 6.55 4.34
N GLU A 53 -1.91 6.61 5.11
CA GLU A 53 -1.87 6.64 6.57
C GLU A 53 -2.69 5.48 7.12
N PHE A 54 -2.10 4.75 8.03
CA PHE A 54 -2.76 3.68 8.75
C PHE A 54 -2.67 3.97 10.24
N LYS A 55 -3.81 3.99 10.91
CA LYS A 55 -3.92 4.28 12.32
C LYS A 55 -4.54 3.10 13.05
N ILE A 56 -3.86 2.63 14.08
CA ILE A 56 -4.36 1.64 15.03
C ILE A 56 -4.79 2.40 16.28
N ASP A 57 -6.09 2.47 16.50
CA ASP A 57 -6.70 2.97 17.74
C ASP A 57 -7.18 1.78 18.59
N LYS A 58 -7.55 2.06 19.85
CA LYS A 58 -8.00 1.02 20.80
C LYS A 58 -9.10 0.11 20.25
N ASN A 59 -10.04 0.64 19.46
CA ASN A 59 -11.21 -0.10 18.96
C ASN A 59 -11.45 0.08 17.44
N THR A 60 -10.47 0.56 16.69
CA THR A 60 -10.70 0.87 15.27
C THR A 60 -9.39 0.85 14.49
N LEU A 61 -9.42 0.22 13.33
CA LEU A 61 -8.37 0.33 12.32
C LEU A 61 -8.80 1.36 11.28
N THR A 62 -8.04 2.42 11.11
CA THR A 62 -8.35 3.48 10.15
C THR A 62 -7.29 3.54 9.07
N TYR A 63 -7.72 3.45 7.82
CA TYR A 63 -6.86 3.56 6.64
C TYR A 63 -7.26 4.79 5.83
N LYS A 64 -6.30 5.68 5.54
CA LYS A 64 -6.51 6.90 4.78
C LYS A 64 -5.57 6.96 3.59
N THR A 65 -6.08 7.47 2.48
CA THR A 65 -5.29 7.75 1.28
C THR A 65 -5.39 9.23 0.94
N TYR A 66 -4.25 9.84 0.73
CA TYR A 66 -4.13 11.24 0.33
C TYR A 66 -3.47 11.33 -1.04
N ILE A 67 -3.96 12.21 -1.89
CA ILE A 67 -3.30 12.62 -3.14
C ILE A 67 -2.98 14.10 -2.99
N LEU A 68 -1.68 14.46 -3.09
CA LEU A 68 -1.17 15.78 -2.74
C LEU A 68 -1.46 16.11 -1.27
N ARG A 69 -2.50 16.89 -1.00
CA ARG A 69 -2.97 17.26 0.34
C ARG A 69 -4.43 16.90 0.58
N PHE A 70 -5.12 16.42 -0.45
CA PHE A 70 -6.53 16.08 -0.38
C PHE A 70 -6.73 14.64 0.09
N LYS A 71 -7.59 14.47 1.09
CA LYS A 71 -8.03 13.14 1.52
C LYS A 71 -9.00 12.58 0.49
N VAL A 72 -8.57 11.55 -0.23
CA VAL A 72 -9.37 10.92 -1.31
C VAL A 72 -10.17 9.74 -0.78
N TYR A 73 -9.60 9.03 0.19
CA TYR A 73 -10.24 7.82 0.73
C TYR A 73 -9.98 7.69 2.22
N GLU A 74 -11.01 7.31 2.96
CA GLU A 74 -10.93 6.97 4.38
C GLU A 74 -11.81 5.75 4.66
N LYS A 75 -11.25 4.76 5.32
CA LYS A 75 -11.96 3.58 5.80
C LYS A 75 -11.61 3.32 7.25
N ALA A 76 -12.61 3.29 8.09
CA ALA A 76 -12.50 2.87 9.49
C ALA A 76 -13.22 1.54 9.65
N VAL A 77 -12.58 0.57 10.31
CA VAL A 77 -13.12 -0.78 10.52
C VAL A 77 -13.02 -1.11 12.00
N LYS A 78 -14.12 -1.60 12.56
CA LYS A 78 -14.17 -2.10 13.95
C LYS A 78 -13.69 -3.56 14.01
N PRO A 79 -13.20 -4.04 15.17
CA PRO A 79 -12.77 -5.43 15.34
C PRO A 79 -13.82 -6.47 14.94
N MET A 80 -15.09 -6.18 15.24
CA MET A 80 -16.22 -7.09 14.93
C MET A 80 -16.46 -7.28 13.43
N ASP A 81 -16.04 -6.32 12.60
CA ASP A 81 -16.20 -6.38 11.14
C ASP A 81 -15.01 -7.10 10.47
N ILE A 82 -13.99 -7.50 11.25
CA ILE A 82 -12.80 -8.14 10.74
C ILE A 82 -12.93 -9.66 10.84
N GLN A 83 -12.95 -10.33 9.70
CA GLN A 83 -12.98 -11.80 9.66
C GLN A 83 -11.66 -12.43 10.07
N ARG A 84 -10.56 -11.91 9.52
CA ARG A 84 -9.20 -12.41 9.76
C ARG A 84 -8.15 -11.43 9.27
N ILE A 85 -6.94 -11.56 9.81
CA ILE A 85 -5.76 -10.85 9.34
C ILE A 85 -4.79 -11.88 8.76
N VAL A 86 -4.36 -11.67 7.51
CA VAL A 86 -3.46 -12.57 6.80
C VAL A 86 -2.13 -11.90 6.58
N PHE A 87 -1.08 -12.44 7.19
CA PHE A 87 0.30 -12.00 6.99
C PHE A 87 0.96 -12.81 5.86
N LYS A 88 1.51 -12.11 4.89
CA LYS A 88 2.19 -12.68 3.72
C LYS A 88 3.53 -12.00 3.48
N ARG A 89 4.42 -12.73 2.81
CA ARG A 89 5.64 -12.20 2.23
C ARG A 89 5.37 -11.79 0.78
N VAL A 90 5.79 -10.60 0.38
CA VAL A 90 5.63 -10.09 -1.00
C VAL A 90 6.97 -10.09 -1.74
N SER A 91 8.07 -9.84 -1.02
CA SER A 91 9.42 -9.79 -1.57
C SER A 91 10.41 -10.30 -0.52
N TRP A 92 11.70 -10.32 -0.84
CA TRP A 92 12.75 -10.84 0.05
C TRP A 92 12.69 -10.27 1.48
N LYS A 93 12.35 -8.98 1.61
CA LYS A 93 12.28 -8.26 2.90
C LYS A 93 10.96 -7.50 3.12
N THR A 94 9.95 -7.74 2.27
CA THR A 94 8.72 -6.96 2.34
C THR A 94 7.58 -7.80 2.88
N GLU A 95 7.04 -7.34 3.99
CA GLU A 95 5.85 -7.91 4.64
C GLU A 95 4.59 -7.25 4.09
N LEU A 96 3.51 -8.00 4.07
CA LEU A 96 2.17 -7.56 3.70
C LEU A 96 1.17 -8.14 4.70
N ALA A 97 0.38 -7.29 5.33
CA ALA A 97 -0.80 -7.71 6.06
C ALA A 97 -2.06 -7.35 5.27
N ILE A 98 -2.96 -8.31 5.17
CA ILE A 98 -4.28 -8.14 4.56
C ILE A 98 -5.33 -8.28 5.65
N VAL A 99 -5.98 -7.19 6.00
CA VAL A 99 -7.13 -7.19 6.90
C VAL A 99 -8.36 -7.51 6.06
N ARG A 100 -8.92 -8.71 6.24
CA ARG A 100 -10.16 -9.13 5.56
C ARG A 100 -11.36 -8.68 6.37
N VAL A 101 -12.23 -7.94 5.71
CA VAL A 101 -13.44 -7.35 6.30
C VAL A 101 -14.65 -8.08 5.74
N GLU A 102 -15.69 -8.30 6.55
CA GLU A 102 -16.92 -8.95 6.11
C GLU A 102 -17.60 -8.19 4.97
N ASN A 103 -17.70 -6.87 5.13
CA ASN A 103 -18.38 -6.03 4.15
C ASN A 103 -17.40 -5.00 3.58
N GLY A 104 -17.16 -5.07 2.26
CA GLY A 104 -16.38 -4.10 1.51
C GLY A 104 -14.92 -4.53 1.24
N TRP A 105 -14.11 -3.55 0.88
CA TRP A 105 -12.75 -3.78 0.40
C TRP A 105 -11.79 -4.13 1.54
N ASN A 106 -10.95 -5.14 1.30
CA ASN A 106 -9.89 -5.52 2.23
C ASN A 106 -8.82 -4.42 2.31
N MET A 107 -8.29 -4.19 3.53
CA MET A 107 -7.16 -3.28 3.69
C MET A 107 -5.85 -4.03 3.48
N ARG A 108 -4.97 -3.46 2.66
CA ARG A 108 -3.61 -3.97 2.41
C ARG A 108 -2.61 -3.05 3.06
N ILE A 109 -1.81 -3.59 3.96
CA ILE A 109 -0.84 -2.86 4.76
C ILE A 109 0.54 -3.38 4.39
N SER A 110 1.31 -2.56 3.67
CA SER A 110 2.67 -2.87 3.24
C SER A 110 3.49 -1.59 3.15
N LEU A 111 4.79 -1.68 3.41
CA LEU A 111 5.73 -0.55 3.30
C LEU A 111 5.41 0.63 4.23
N PHE A 112 4.72 0.40 5.34
CA PHE A 112 4.48 1.41 6.34
C PHE A 112 5.70 1.61 7.25
N ASN A 113 5.90 2.84 7.64
CA ASN A 113 6.96 3.24 8.55
C ASN A 113 6.33 3.86 9.82
N PRO A 114 6.77 3.50 11.02
CA PRO A 114 7.80 2.51 11.35
C PRO A 114 7.37 1.05 11.07
N PRO A 115 8.32 0.11 10.91
CA PRO A 115 8.05 -1.28 10.50
C PRO A 115 7.32 -2.11 11.57
N ASN A 116 7.24 -1.63 12.80
CA ASN A 116 6.51 -2.29 13.89
C ASN A 116 4.98 -2.36 13.68
N VAL A 117 4.46 -1.81 12.58
CA VAL A 117 3.02 -1.87 12.23
C VAL A 117 2.48 -3.31 12.24
N PHE A 118 3.29 -4.29 11.80
CA PHE A 118 2.88 -5.69 11.76
C PHE A 118 2.74 -6.28 13.16
N LYS A 119 3.66 -5.97 14.07
CA LYS A 119 3.61 -6.38 15.47
C LYS A 119 2.42 -5.76 16.20
N GLU A 120 2.20 -4.46 16.00
CA GLU A 120 1.04 -3.77 16.58
C GLU A 120 -0.30 -4.32 16.06
N LEU A 121 -0.34 -4.70 14.78
CA LEU A 121 -1.52 -5.31 14.18
C LEU A 121 -1.76 -6.73 14.73
N GLU A 122 -0.70 -7.47 15.05
CA GLU A 122 -0.79 -8.78 15.68
C GLU A 122 -1.26 -8.65 17.13
N THR A 123 -0.75 -7.68 17.89
CA THR A 123 -1.21 -7.36 19.25
C THR A 123 -2.70 -7.00 19.25
N PHE A 124 -3.10 -6.12 18.33
CA PHE A 124 -4.51 -5.76 18.14
C PHE A 124 -5.38 -6.99 17.84
N ALA A 125 -4.91 -7.88 16.97
CA ALA A 125 -5.64 -9.12 16.67
C ALA A 125 -5.79 -10.02 17.89
N GLY A 126 -4.76 -10.11 18.75
CA GLY A 126 -4.79 -10.84 19.99
C GLY A 126 -5.77 -10.27 21.03
N GLU A 127 -5.79 -8.94 21.19
CA GLU A 127 -6.70 -8.24 22.11
C GLU A 127 -8.17 -8.47 21.78
N PHE A 128 -8.51 -8.59 20.49
CA PHE A 128 -9.89 -8.77 20.02
C PHE A 128 -10.21 -10.19 19.57
N ASN A 129 -9.35 -11.17 19.82
CA ASN A 129 -9.51 -12.56 19.38
C ASN A 129 -9.76 -12.71 17.87
N ILE A 130 -9.17 -11.84 17.06
CA ILE A 130 -9.28 -11.88 15.61
C ILE A 130 -8.37 -12.99 15.07
N ARG A 131 -8.90 -13.81 14.17
CA ARG A 131 -8.14 -14.92 13.58
C ARG A 131 -6.94 -14.39 12.76
N VAL A 132 -5.73 -14.78 13.17
CA VAL A 132 -4.49 -14.48 12.46
C VAL A 132 -4.06 -15.69 11.62
N GLN A 133 -3.73 -15.45 10.36
CA GLN A 133 -3.19 -16.47 9.45
C GLN A 133 -1.85 -16.00 8.92
N LYS A 134 -0.77 -16.73 9.24
CA LYS A 134 0.58 -16.49 8.70
C LYS A 134 0.87 -17.51 7.62
N THR A 135 1.28 -17.05 6.43
CA THR A 135 1.72 -17.97 5.35
C THR A 135 3.08 -18.59 5.69
N SER A 136 3.38 -19.76 5.10
CA SER A 136 4.68 -20.45 5.29
C SER A 136 5.87 -19.53 5.00
N ASP A 137 5.79 -18.75 3.92
CA ASP A 137 6.83 -17.80 3.51
C ASP A 137 7.03 -16.65 4.51
N TYR A 138 5.95 -16.21 5.19
CA TYR A 138 6.04 -15.20 6.24
C TYR A 138 6.77 -15.74 7.48
N LYS A 139 6.48 -16.98 7.87
CA LYS A 139 7.15 -17.65 9.01
C LYS A 139 8.66 -17.81 8.78
N LEU A 140 9.11 -17.96 7.54
CA LEU A 140 10.52 -17.99 7.19
C LEU A 140 11.19 -16.62 7.37
N LEU A 141 10.50 -15.53 7.05
CA LEU A 141 10.98 -14.16 7.30
C LEU A 141 11.16 -13.88 8.80
N GLU A 142 10.17 -14.26 9.60
CA GLU A 142 10.16 -14.04 11.05
C GLU A 142 11.32 -14.76 11.76
N LYS A 143 11.79 -15.90 11.21
CA LYS A 143 12.97 -16.64 11.73
C LYS A 143 14.31 -16.01 11.33
N THR A 144 14.33 -15.13 10.33
CA THR A 144 15.57 -14.58 9.74
C THR A 144 15.75 -13.09 10.11
N SER A 145 14.78 -12.46 10.75
CA SER A 145 14.81 -11.10 11.31
C SER A 145 15.17 -11.11 12.79
#